data_feb1c199c9cff59c86b734e298922054
#
_entry.id   feb1c199c9cff59c86b734e298922054
#
_cell.length_a   1.000
_cell.length_b   1.000
_cell.length_c   1.000
_cell.angle_alpha   90.00
_cell.angle_beta   90.00
_cell.angle_gamma   90.00
#
_symmetry.space_group_name_H-M   'P 1'
#
loop_
_entity.id
_entity.type
_entity.pdbx_description
1 polymer ?
#
loop_
_entity_poly.entity_id
_entity_poly.type
_entity_poly.pdbx_seq_one_letter_code
_entity_poly.pdbx_strand_id
1 'polypeptide(L)'
;MKNPPYNNIVRWISFVAGSKGDWKMYRKYIQAVEPLDDFVLLIDFTSGSRLLLDMKPHLDSIRFRSLRRPGVWKSAETNGVFVRFGSVELSHDELMTMAEQGRRAF
;
A
#
# COMPACT_ATOMS: atom_id res chain seq x y z
N MET A 1 -21.78 2.17 -2.77
CA MET A 1 -21.45 1.88 -2.53
C MET A 1 -20.97 1.33 -1.85
N LYS A 2 -20.67 0.92 -1.65
CA LYS A 2 -20.25 0.40 -1.05
C LYS A 2 -19.18 -0.06 -1.07
N ASN A 3 -18.23 -0.20 -1.08
CA ASN A 3 -17.04 -0.69 -1.07
C ASN A 3 -16.41 -0.62 0.16
N PRO A 4 -16.68 -1.33 1.11
CA PRO A 4 -16.15 -1.28 2.43
C PRO A 4 -14.65 -1.42 2.56
N PRO A 5 -14.00 -2.30 1.82
CA PRO A 5 -12.55 -2.42 2.00
C PRO A 5 -11.82 -1.13 1.69
N TYR A 6 -12.38 -0.37 0.77
CA TYR A 6 -11.73 0.85 0.37
C TYR A 6 -12.13 2.04 1.20
N ASN A 7 -13.18 1.93 1.98
CA ASN A 7 -13.66 3.06 2.73
C ASN A 7 -12.62 3.67 3.65
N ASN A 8 -11.93 2.84 4.39
CA ASN A 8 -10.93 3.35 5.30
C ASN A 8 -9.77 4.00 4.56
N ILE A 9 -9.35 3.38 3.49
CA ILE A 9 -8.24 3.89 2.71
C ILE A 9 -8.61 5.19 2.04
N VAL A 10 -9.79 5.21 1.44
CA VAL A 10 -10.26 6.41 0.76
C VAL A 10 -10.42 7.55 1.76
N ARG A 11 -10.96 7.25 2.92
CA ARG A 11 -11.14 8.28 3.94
C ARG A 11 -9.82 8.87 4.37
N TRP A 12 -8.79 8.04 4.48
CA TRP A 12 -7.49 8.51 4.88
C TRP A 12 -6.90 9.44 3.83
N ILE A 13 -7.02 9.03 2.57
CA ILE A 13 -6.55 9.85 1.47
C ILE A 13 -7.31 11.17 1.41
N SER A 14 -8.60 11.12 1.66
CA SER A 14 -9.41 12.33 1.67
C SER A 14 -8.97 13.28 2.75
N PHE A 15 -8.60 12.74 3.91
CA PHE A 15 -8.11 13.57 4.98
C PHE A 15 -6.83 14.31 4.55
N VAL A 16 -5.93 13.60 3.93
CA VAL A 16 -4.70 14.22 3.45
C VAL A 16 -5.00 15.28 2.41
N ALA A 17 -5.89 14.97 1.50
CA ALA A 17 -6.27 15.93 0.47
C ALA A 17 -6.93 17.16 1.06
N GLY A 18 -7.65 16.96 2.14
CA GLY A 18 -8.32 18.09 2.79
C GLY A 18 -7.38 19.01 3.50
N SER A 19 -6.14 18.64 3.61
CA SER A 19 -5.14 19.48 4.27
C SER A 19 -4.64 20.56 3.36
N LYS A 20 -5.39 20.95 2.44
CA LYS A 20 -5.10 22.09 1.67
C LYS A 20 -3.69 22.29 1.31
N GLY A 21 -3.00 23.18 1.74
CA GLY A 21 -1.66 23.45 1.33
C GLY A 21 -0.73 22.26 1.30
N ASP A 22 -0.99 21.28 2.14
CA ASP A 22 -0.10 20.13 2.22
C ASP A 22 -0.10 19.25 1.00
N TRP A 23 -1.28 18.98 0.46
CA TRP A 23 -1.34 18.04 -0.64
C TRP A 23 -0.60 18.56 -1.87
N LYS A 24 -0.39 19.83 -1.95
CA LYS A 24 0.37 20.39 -3.05
C LYS A 24 1.85 20.07 -2.97
N MET A 25 2.32 19.86 -1.76
CA MET A 25 3.71 19.54 -1.53
C MET A 25 4.02 18.09 -1.79
N TYR A 26 3.01 17.24 -1.76
CA TYR A 26 3.19 15.81 -1.92
C TYR A 26 2.59 15.33 -3.21
N ARG A 27 3.39 14.64 -3.98
CA ARG A 27 2.88 13.99 -5.13
C ARG A 27 2.24 12.71 -4.68
N LYS A 28 0.98 12.53 -4.97
CA LYS A 28 0.30 11.30 -4.64
C LYS A 28 0.42 10.32 -5.78
N TYR A 29 1.03 9.21 -5.52
CA TYR A 29 1.19 8.16 -6.52
C TYR A 29 0.20 7.03 -6.31
N ILE A 30 -0.19 6.80 -5.06
CA ILE A 30 -1.02 5.67 -4.70
C ILE A 30 -2.41 6.15 -4.37
N GLN A 31 -3.40 5.56 -5.07
CA GLN A 31 -4.79 5.90 -4.88
C GLN A 31 -5.37 5.10 -3.72
N ALA A 32 -5.11 3.81 -3.70
CA ALA A 32 -5.66 2.92 -2.69
C ALA A 32 -4.85 1.64 -2.62
N VAL A 33 -4.92 0.96 -1.49
CA VAL A 33 -4.31 -0.35 -1.34
C VAL A 33 -5.32 -1.28 -0.69
N GLU A 34 -5.25 -2.55 -1.04
CA GLU A 34 -6.11 -3.56 -0.46
C GLU A 34 -5.30 -4.82 -0.19
N PRO A 35 -5.25 -5.26 1.08
CA PRO A 35 -4.56 -6.51 1.40
C PRO A 35 -5.47 -7.68 1.03
N LEU A 36 -4.99 -8.49 0.09
CA LEU A 36 -5.75 -9.64 -0.36
C LEU A 36 -5.25 -10.89 0.37
N ASP A 37 -5.92 -12.00 0.12
CA ASP A 37 -5.52 -13.28 0.69
C ASP A 37 -4.15 -13.66 0.17
N ASP A 38 -3.48 -14.51 0.93
CA ASP A 38 -2.21 -15.08 0.50
C ASP A 38 -1.10 -14.03 0.41
N PHE A 39 -1.24 -12.96 1.18
CA PHE A 39 -0.23 -11.90 1.27
C PHE A 39 0.07 -11.23 -0.07
N VAL A 40 -0.96 -11.05 -0.86
CA VAL A 40 -0.87 -10.27 -2.09
C VAL A 40 -1.48 -8.91 -1.81
N LEU A 41 -0.75 -7.86 -2.14
CA LEU A 41 -1.23 -6.50 -1.93
C LEU A 41 -1.66 -5.92 -3.26
N LEU A 42 -2.90 -5.46 -3.32
CA LEU A 42 -3.39 -4.79 -4.51
C LEU A 42 -3.18 -3.30 -4.33
N ILE A 43 -2.52 -2.68 -5.29
CA ILE A 43 -2.22 -1.26 -5.24
C ILE A 43 -2.79 -0.59 -6.47
N ASP A 44 -3.65 0.39 -6.24
CA ASP A 44 -4.17 1.21 -7.33
C ASP A 44 -3.41 2.53 -7.33
N PHE A 45 -2.90 2.91 -8.46
CA PHE A 45 -2.15 4.15 -8.59
C PHE A 45 -3.05 5.27 -9.14
N THR A 46 -2.67 6.49 -8.83
CA THR A 46 -3.43 7.64 -9.31
C THR A 46 -3.41 7.74 -10.82
N SER A 47 -2.45 7.12 -11.45
CA SER A 47 -2.36 7.09 -12.90
C SER A 47 -3.41 6.19 -13.55
N GLY A 48 -4.09 5.39 -12.74
CA GLY A 48 -5.02 4.40 -13.27
C GLY A 48 -4.41 3.01 -13.37
N SER A 49 -3.12 2.89 -13.16
CA SER A 49 -2.45 1.61 -13.19
C SER A 49 -2.75 0.83 -11.91
N ARG A 50 -2.57 -0.47 -11.98
CA ARG A 50 -2.86 -1.35 -10.87
C ARG A 50 -1.73 -2.37 -10.75
N LEU A 51 -1.34 -2.67 -9.53
CA LEU A 51 -0.25 -3.60 -9.27
C LEU A 51 -0.67 -4.62 -8.25
N LEU A 52 -0.36 -5.88 -8.51
CA LEU A 52 -0.50 -6.94 -7.51
C LEU A 52 0.90 -7.29 -7.05
N LEU A 53 1.19 -7.03 -5.80
CA LEU A 53 2.50 -7.26 -5.24
C LEU A 53 2.45 -8.45 -4.28
N ASP A 54 3.20 -9.49 -4.60
CA ASP A 54 3.27 -10.68 -3.76
C ASP A 54 4.30 -10.44 -2.67
N MET A 55 3.83 -10.37 -1.43
CA MET A 55 4.71 -10.11 -0.31
C MET A 55 5.30 -11.37 0.31
N LYS A 56 4.88 -12.55 -0.16
CA LYS A 56 5.34 -13.80 0.45
C LYS A 56 6.86 -13.94 0.48
N PRO A 57 7.59 -13.59 -0.57
CA PRO A 57 9.06 -13.72 -0.52
C PRO A 57 9.72 -12.85 0.53
N HIS A 58 9.02 -11.83 1.00
CA HIS A 58 9.59 -10.85 1.94
C HIS A 58 9.24 -11.13 3.39
N LEU A 59 8.35 -12.09 3.64
CA LEU A 59 7.82 -12.30 4.98
C LEU A 59 8.83 -12.84 5.97
N ASP A 60 9.93 -13.41 5.49
CA ASP A 60 10.95 -13.94 6.36
C ASP A 60 11.93 -12.87 6.82
N SER A 61 11.90 -11.71 6.21
CA SER A 61 12.81 -10.64 6.62
C SER A 61 12.37 -10.07 7.96
N ILE A 62 13.33 -9.53 8.68
CA ILE A 62 13.05 -8.93 9.98
C ILE A 62 12.04 -7.81 9.83
N ARG A 63 12.18 -7.03 8.78
CA ARG A 63 11.34 -5.88 8.57
C ARG A 63 9.87 -6.23 8.36
N PHE A 64 9.60 -7.30 7.60
CA PHE A 64 8.23 -7.62 7.23
C PHE A 64 7.64 -8.80 7.94
N ARG A 65 8.36 -9.36 8.87
CA ARG A 65 7.91 -10.53 9.60
C ARG A 65 6.56 -10.34 10.28
N SER A 66 6.31 -9.14 10.80
CA SER A 66 5.07 -8.87 11.51
C SER A 66 3.84 -8.91 10.59
N LEU A 67 4.03 -8.84 9.29
CA LEU A 67 2.91 -8.91 8.36
C LEU A 67 2.22 -10.26 8.39
N ARG A 68 2.88 -11.29 8.95
CA ARG A 68 2.24 -12.59 9.08
C ARG A 68 1.07 -12.57 10.04
N ARG A 69 1.01 -11.57 10.91
CA ARG A 69 -0.10 -11.42 11.82
C ARG A 69 -1.30 -10.88 11.05
N PRO A 70 -2.44 -11.57 11.11
CA PRO A 70 -3.60 -11.15 10.31
C PRO A 70 -4.02 -9.71 10.57
N GLY A 71 -3.97 -9.28 11.82
CA GLY A 71 -4.36 -7.90 12.13
C GLY A 71 -3.44 -6.88 11.53
N VAL A 72 -2.15 -7.19 11.45
CA VAL A 72 -1.18 -6.28 10.85
C VAL A 72 -1.36 -6.23 9.34
N TRP A 73 -1.48 -7.41 8.71
CA TRP A 73 -1.66 -7.47 7.27
C TRP A 73 -2.89 -6.70 6.82
N LYS A 74 -3.99 -6.92 7.52
CA LYS A 74 -5.25 -6.31 7.13
C LYS A 74 -5.33 -4.83 7.44
N SER A 75 -4.37 -4.30 8.19
CA SER A 75 -4.36 -2.89 8.54
C SER A 75 -3.76 -2.00 7.45
N ALA A 76 -3.42 -2.57 6.29
CA ALA A 76 -2.80 -1.82 5.21
C ALA A 76 -3.57 -0.55 4.88
N GLU A 77 -2.85 0.55 4.77
CA GLU A 77 -3.46 1.83 4.40
C GLU A 77 -2.41 2.68 3.69
N THR A 78 -2.86 3.75 3.07
CA THR A 78 -1.95 4.62 2.34
C THR A 78 -2.35 6.08 2.49
N ASN A 79 -1.36 6.95 2.47
CA ASN A 79 -1.60 8.38 2.40
C ASN A 79 -1.31 8.93 1.00
N GLY A 80 -1.10 8.04 0.03
CA GLY A 80 -0.79 8.43 -1.33
C GLY A 80 0.68 8.33 -1.67
N VAL A 81 1.55 8.29 -0.68
CA VAL A 81 2.99 8.23 -0.89
C VAL A 81 3.57 6.97 -0.27
N PHE A 82 3.06 6.59 0.89
CA PHE A 82 3.51 5.40 1.60
C PHE A 82 2.37 4.42 1.78
N VAL A 83 2.74 3.15 1.89
CA VAL A 83 1.80 2.12 2.36
C VAL A 83 2.25 1.74 3.75
N ARG A 84 1.31 1.65 4.67
CA ARG A 84 1.62 1.35 6.05
C ARG A 84 0.82 0.17 6.55
N PHE A 85 1.51 -0.73 7.26
CA PHE A 85 0.89 -1.86 7.93
C PHE A 85 1.30 -1.76 9.39
N GLY A 86 0.50 -1.10 10.20
CA GLY A 86 0.89 -0.87 11.58
C GLY A 86 2.15 -0.01 11.63
N SER A 87 3.24 -0.57 12.15
CA SER A 87 4.50 0.16 12.24
C SER A 87 5.41 -0.03 11.02
N VAL A 88 5.00 -0.86 10.09
CA VAL A 88 5.80 -1.12 8.89
C VAL A 88 5.36 -0.19 7.78
N GLU A 89 6.31 0.49 7.18
CA GLU A 89 6.02 1.43 6.09
C GLU A 89 6.83 1.10 4.85
N LEU A 90 6.21 1.29 3.70
CA LEU A 90 6.84 1.12 2.40
C LEU A 90 6.61 2.37 1.59
N SER A 91 7.68 2.95 1.07
CA SER A 91 7.52 4.09 0.18
C SER A 91 7.12 3.61 -1.20
N HIS A 92 6.63 4.55 -2.01
CA HIS A 92 6.30 4.24 -3.40
C HIS A 92 7.51 3.65 -4.12
N ASP A 93 8.69 4.23 -3.90
CA ASP A 93 9.89 3.76 -4.58
C ASP A 93 10.24 2.33 -4.18
N GLU A 94 10.06 2.01 -2.91
CA GLU A 94 10.32 0.64 -2.46
C GLU A 94 9.35 -0.34 -3.10
N LEU A 95 8.09 0.06 -3.20
CA LEU A 95 7.09 -0.78 -3.84
C LEU A 95 7.47 -1.10 -5.27
N MET A 96 7.91 -0.08 -5.99
CA MET A 96 8.28 -0.28 -7.38
C MET A 96 9.50 -1.16 -7.51
N THR A 97 10.46 -0.99 -6.61
CA THR A 97 11.64 -1.83 -6.61
C THR A 97 11.28 -3.29 -6.35
N MET A 98 10.41 -3.52 -5.37
CA MET A 98 9.99 -4.88 -5.06
C MET A 98 9.22 -5.51 -6.23
N ALA A 99 8.40 -4.72 -6.87
CA ALA A 99 7.64 -5.20 -8.03
C ALA A 99 8.57 -5.59 -9.16
N GLU A 100 9.61 -4.80 -9.37
CA GLU A 100 10.59 -5.10 -10.40
C GLU A 100 11.38 -6.35 -10.10
N GLN A 101 11.74 -6.53 -8.85
CA GLN A 101 12.45 -7.74 -8.45
C GLN A 101 11.62 -8.97 -8.71
N GLY A 102 10.34 -8.88 -8.41
CA GLY A 102 9.43 -10.00 -8.67
C GLY A 102 9.36 -10.32 -10.16
N ARG A 103 9.35 -9.29 -10.98
CA ARG A 103 9.33 -9.49 -12.41
C ARG A 103 10.58 -10.19 -12.90
N ARG A 104 11.70 -9.83 -12.34
CA ARG A 104 12.95 -10.44 -12.76
C ARG A 104 13.06 -11.88 -12.36
N ALA A 105 12.28 -12.31 -11.41
CA ALA A 105 12.30 -13.68 -10.97
C ALA A 105 11.80 -14.62 -12.06
N PHE A 106 11.13 -14.08 -13.03
CA PHE A 106 10.70 -14.86 -14.14
C PHE A 106 11.75 -14.84 -15.23
#